data_121d962a5e1fbaff9d0e32952f9266d5
#
_entry.id   121d962a5e1fbaff9d0e32952f9266d5
#
_cell.length_a   1.000
_cell.length_b   1.000
_cell.length_c   1.000
_cell.angle_alpha   90.00
_cell.angle_beta   90.00
_cell.angle_gamma   90.00
#
_symmetry.space_group_name_H-M   'P 1'
#
loop_
_entity.id
_entity.type
_entity.pdbx_description
1 polymer ?
#
loop_
_entity_poly.entity_id
_entity_poly.type
_entity_poly.pdbx_seq_one_letter_code
_entity_poly.pdbx_strand_id
1 'polypeptide(L)'
;MYHVLNLLKNEDIYRMIAKKDRLSAIIWVLIAGVFITLLKFYAYYLTHSNAILTDALENIINIIAGSFAFYSIYLSSLPKDINHPYGHGKVEFFAVGFEGSLILIAGITIIYKSIIAIMHPNSISHLADGIWITTTAGLANYLLGTYLIKKGKKLNSMVLTADGKHLMSDAYTSLGLIVGLIIIKLTGYILLDSILSILLGGLILHNGYQLLRHSVAGLMDEIDPKVVDQIVKILGEARKDTWVDVHNLRAQKYGADLHIDCHLTLPHYWHLNQMHDEVHGIELLMKEQAATQVELFIHVDPCLPQCCFYCAVPNCKARQTEQNSTIPWTKKNIMKNTKHFVD
;
A
#
# COMPACT_ATOMS: atom_id res chain seq x y z
N MET A 1 1.20 -29.82 -19.70
CA MET A 1 0.73 -28.80 -20.66
C MET A 1 -0.72 -28.33 -20.40
N TYR A 2 -1.70 -29.21 -20.28
CA TYR A 2 -3.11 -28.83 -20.00
C TYR A 2 -3.33 -28.17 -18.63
N HIS A 3 -2.63 -28.60 -17.59
CA HIS A 3 -2.73 -28.05 -16.24
C HIS A 3 -2.16 -26.63 -16.17
N VAL A 4 -1.05 -26.36 -16.85
CA VAL A 4 -0.40 -25.05 -16.95
C VAL A 4 -1.29 -24.05 -17.71
N LEU A 5 -1.94 -24.48 -18.80
CA LEU A 5 -2.87 -23.65 -19.56
C LEU A 5 -4.11 -23.26 -18.74
N ASN A 6 -4.63 -24.15 -17.90
CA ASN A 6 -5.75 -23.85 -17.01
C ASN A 6 -5.36 -22.90 -15.86
N LEU A 7 -4.15 -23.01 -15.33
CA LEU A 7 -3.63 -22.07 -14.31
C LEU A 7 -3.46 -20.66 -14.90
N LEU A 8 -2.84 -20.53 -16.06
CA LEU A 8 -2.68 -19.24 -16.77
C LEU A 8 -4.03 -18.59 -17.08
N LYS A 9 -5.01 -19.37 -17.56
CA LYS A 9 -6.36 -18.87 -17.83
C LYS A 9 -7.09 -18.39 -16.58
N ASN A 10 -6.89 -19.05 -15.44
CA ASN A 10 -7.44 -18.63 -14.16
C ASN A 10 -6.77 -17.35 -13.63
N GLU A 11 -5.47 -17.17 -13.83
CA GLU A 11 -4.75 -15.95 -13.46
C GLU A 11 -5.24 -14.73 -14.25
N ASP A 12 -5.42 -14.86 -15.55
CA ASP A 12 -5.92 -13.77 -16.40
C ASP A 12 -7.36 -13.38 -16.03
N ILE A 13 -8.21 -14.36 -15.75
CA ILE A 13 -9.59 -14.12 -15.29
C ILE A 13 -9.57 -13.41 -13.93
N TYR A 14 -8.74 -13.84 -12.99
CA TYR A 14 -8.61 -13.19 -11.69
C TYR A 14 -8.13 -11.74 -11.82
N ARG A 15 -7.12 -11.47 -12.66
CA ARG A 15 -6.63 -10.11 -12.96
C ARG A 15 -7.73 -9.22 -13.54
N MET A 16 -8.52 -9.74 -14.49
CA MET A 16 -9.62 -8.98 -15.08
C MET A 16 -10.71 -8.64 -14.06
N ILE A 17 -11.08 -9.59 -13.19
CA ILE A 17 -12.08 -9.36 -12.15
C ILE A 17 -11.55 -8.34 -11.12
N ALA A 18 -10.33 -8.50 -10.67
CA ALA A 18 -9.70 -7.58 -9.73
C ALA A 18 -9.57 -6.17 -10.31
N LYS A 19 -9.20 -6.04 -11.60
CA LYS A 19 -9.18 -4.77 -12.33
C LYS A 19 -10.55 -4.11 -12.35
N LYS A 20 -11.59 -4.85 -12.78
CA LYS A 20 -12.96 -4.36 -12.84
C LYS A 20 -13.45 -3.89 -11.48
N ASP A 21 -13.14 -4.63 -10.43
CA ASP A 21 -13.52 -4.31 -9.05
C ASP A 21 -12.81 -3.05 -8.51
N ARG A 22 -11.51 -2.87 -8.84
CA ARG A 22 -10.76 -1.66 -8.48
C ARG A 22 -11.30 -0.43 -9.20
N LEU A 23 -11.46 -0.51 -10.53
CA LEU A 23 -11.97 0.59 -11.35
C LEU A 23 -13.40 0.96 -10.96
N SER A 24 -14.26 -0.03 -10.72
CA SER A 24 -15.62 0.21 -10.24
C SER A 24 -15.65 0.94 -8.90
N ALA A 25 -14.77 0.57 -7.96
CA ALA A 25 -14.71 1.23 -6.66
C ALA A 25 -14.36 2.71 -6.79
N ILE A 26 -13.31 3.05 -7.56
CA ILE A 26 -12.88 4.44 -7.73
C ILE A 26 -13.91 5.27 -8.51
N ILE A 27 -14.56 4.71 -9.53
CA ILE A 27 -15.62 5.39 -10.29
C ILE A 27 -16.77 5.79 -9.36
N TRP A 28 -17.24 4.88 -8.51
CA TRP A 28 -18.33 5.20 -7.57
C TRP A 28 -17.93 6.31 -6.60
N VAL A 29 -16.69 6.31 -6.12
CA VAL A 29 -16.19 7.37 -5.24
C VAL A 29 -16.03 8.69 -5.98
N LEU A 30 -15.54 8.69 -7.21
CA LEU A 30 -15.46 9.90 -8.03
C LEU A 30 -16.85 10.50 -8.29
N ILE A 31 -17.84 9.68 -8.65
CA ILE A 31 -19.23 10.13 -8.85
C ILE A 31 -19.77 10.74 -7.55
N ALA A 32 -19.59 10.06 -6.42
CA ALA A 32 -20.01 10.59 -5.11
C ALA A 32 -19.26 11.88 -4.75
N GLY A 33 -17.95 11.96 -5.04
CA GLY A 33 -17.12 13.15 -4.82
C GLY A 33 -17.62 14.36 -5.62
N VAL A 34 -17.96 14.17 -6.91
CA VAL A 34 -18.56 15.22 -7.75
C VAL A 34 -19.89 15.67 -7.15
N PHE A 35 -20.74 14.74 -6.73
CA PHE A 35 -22.04 15.08 -6.11
C PHE A 35 -21.87 15.86 -4.81
N ILE A 36 -20.95 15.45 -3.93
CA ILE A 36 -20.62 16.16 -2.68
C ILE A 36 -20.10 17.56 -2.98
N THR A 37 -19.25 17.72 -4.00
CA THR A 37 -18.71 19.02 -4.43
C THR A 37 -19.85 19.94 -4.88
N LEU A 38 -20.77 19.46 -5.70
CA LEU A 38 -21.93 20.24 -6.13
C LEU A 38 -22.82 20.66 -4.95
N LEU A 39 -23.04 19.77 -3.98
CA LEU A 39 -23.79 20.09 -2.76
C LEU A 39 -23.08 21.20 -1.93
N LYS A 40 -21.74 21.14 -1.80
CA LYS A 40 -20.96 22.16 -1.09
C LYS A 40 -21.00 23.52 -1.80
N PHE A 41 -20.93 23.55 -3.13
CA PHE A 41 -21.10 24.79 -3.89
C PHE A 41 -22.50 25.35 -3.79
N TYR A 42 -23.54 24.52 -3.77
CA TYR A 42 -24.91 24.92 -3.52
C TYR A 42 -25.06 25.52 -2.11
N ALA A 43 -24.43 24.89 -1.12
CA ALA A 43 -24.41 25.43 0.24
C ALA A 43 -23.70 26.78 0.33
N TYR A 44 -22.58 26.94 -0.37
CA TYR A 44 -21.89 28.22 -0.50
C TYR A 44 -22.82 29.30 -1.09
N TYR A 45 -23.55 28.96 -2.15
CA TYR A 45 -24.49 29.88 -2.80
C TYR A 45 -25.59 30.33 -1.82
N LEU A 46 -26.08 29.46 -0.96
CA LEU A 46 -27.09 29.80 0.05
C LEU A 46 -26.54 30.58 1.23
N THR A 47 -25.34 30.20 1.72
CA THR A 47 -24.80 30.72 2.99
C THR A 47 -23.79 31.86 2.82
N HIS A 48 -23.19 31.98 1.63
CA HIS A 48 -22.04 32.85 1.33
C HIS A 48 -20.87 32.68 2.31
N SER A 49 -20.74 31.49 2.92
CA SER A 49 -19.70 31.18 3.88
C SER A 49 -18.37 30.88 3.19
N ASN A 50 -17.33 31.67 3.50
CA ASN A 50 -15.99 31.44 2.99
C ASN A 50 -15.39 30.07 3.42
N ALA A 51 -15.74 29.56 4.61
CA ALA A 51 -15.34 28.27 5.10
C ALA A 51 -15.91 27.13 4.21
N ILE A 52 -17.18 27.21 3.83
CA ILE A 52 -17.83 26.24 2.93
C ILE A 52 -17.24 26.34 1.52
N LEU A 53 -16.94 27.55 1.03
CA LEU A 53 -16.27 27.72 -0.26
C LEU A 53 -14.88 27.04 -0.25
N THR A 54 -14.11 27.24 0.82
CA THR A 54 -12.79 26.61 0.97
C THR A 54 -12.90 25.09 0.93
N ASP A 55 -13.82 24.50 1.67
CA ASP A 55 -14.10 23.06 1.71
C ASP A 55 -14.61 22.54 0.35
N ALA A 56 -15.40 23.34 -0.40
CA ALA A 56 -15.83 22.99 -1.76
C ALA A 56 -14.66 23.01 -2.76
N LEU A 57 -13.74 23.97 -2.65
CA LEU A 57 -12.54 24.06 -3.50
C LEU A 57 -11.57 22.90 -3.21
N GLU A 58 -11.43 22.50 -1.93
CA GLU A 58 -10.63 21.35 -1.53
C GLU A 58 -11.14 20.05 -2.17
N ASN A 59 -12.46 19.87 -2.27
CA ASN A 59 -13.05 18.73 -2.96
C ASN A 59 -12.73 18.68 -4.47
N ILE A 60 -12.45 19.79 -5.14
CA ILE A 60 -11.97 19.78 -6.51
C ILE A 60 -10.58 19.10 -6.58
N ILE A 61 -9.70 19.40 -5.61
CA ILE A 61 -8.39 18.76 -5.51
C ILE A 61 -8.56 17.25 -5.34
N ASN A 62 -9.52 16.82 -4.52
CA ASN A 62 -9.82 15.41 -4.28
C ASN A 62 -10.30 14.69 -5.56
N ILE A 63 -11.11 15.36 -6.39
CA ILE A 63 -11.54 14.83 -7.70
C ILE A 63 -10.33 14.67 -8.64
N ILE A 64 -9.40 15.62 -8.66
CA ILE A 64 -8.17 15.55 -9.46
C ILE A 64 -7.31 14.37 -9.01
N ALA A 65 -7.06 14.23 -7.70
CA ALA A 65 -6.31 13.13 -7.13
C ALA A 65 -6.97 11.78 -7.44
N GLY A 66 -8.28 11.65 -7.25
CA GLY A 66 -9.02 10.43 -7.56
C GLY A 66 -9.04 10.10 -9.06
N SER A 67 -9.04 11.10 -9.92
CA SER A 67 -8.93 10.89 -11.38
C SER A 67 -7.55 10.35 -11.75
N PHE A 68 -6.50 10.84 -11.09
CA PHE A 68 -5.15 10.32 -11.27
C PHE A 68 -5.01 8.91 -10.71
N ALA A 69 -5.64 8.63 -9.57
CA ALA A 69 -5.75 7.29 -9.00
C ALA A 69 -6.44 6.30 -9.96
N PHE A 70 -7.55 6.72 -10.61
CA PHE A 70 -8.23 5.92 -11.63
C PHE A 70 -7.29 5.59 -12.81
N TYR A 71 -6.61 6.60 -13.36
CA TYR A 71 -5.67 6.41 -14.46
C TYR A 71 -4.51 5.47 -14.06
N SER A 72 -4.00 5.61 -12.85
CA SER A 72 -2.96 4.75 -12.30
C SER A 72 -3.39 3.29 -12.20
N ILE A 73 -4.60 3.02 -11.69
CA ILE A 73 -5.17 1.66 -11.63
C ILE A 73 -5.36 1.08 -13.03
N TYR A 74 -5.82 1.90 -13.99
CA TYR A 74 -5.95 1.46 -15.38
C TYR A 74 -4.58 1.06 -15.95
N LEU A 75 -3.58 1.93 -15.80
CA LEU A 75 -2.24 1.70 -16.33
C LEU A 75 -1.55 0.52 -15.64
N SER A 76 -1.63 0.40 -14.31
CA SER A 76 -1.02 -0.71 -13.54
C SER A 76 -1.58 -2.08 -13.92
N SER A 77 -2.80 -2.11 -14.46
CA SER A 77 -3.47 -3.35 -14.89
C SER A 77 -3.20 -3.73 -16.35
N LEU A 78 -2.40 -2.96 -17.08
CA LEU A 78 -1.97 -3.36 -18.43
C LEU A 78 -0.98 -4.53 -18.34
N PRO A 79 -1.01 -5.44 -19.35
CA PRO A 79 -0.06 -6.56 -19.38
C PRO A 79 1.37 -6.04 -19.55
N LYS A 80 2.32 -6.90 -19.17
CA LYS A 80 3.75 -6.69 -19.44
C LYS A 80 3.97 -6.47 -20.93
N ASP A 81 4.83 -5.52 -21.30
CA ASP A 81 5.22 -5.22 -22.68
C ASP A 81 6.76 -5.17 -22.83
N ILE A 82 7.24 -4.93 -24.04
CA ILE A 82 8.69 -4.91 -24.33
C ILE A 82 9.39 -3.79 -23.54
N ASN A 83 8.72 -2.64 -23.32
CA ASN A 83 9.30 -1.50 -22.60
C ASN A 83 9.17 -1.65 -21.08
N HIS A 84 8.19 -2.44 -20.63
CA HIS A 84 7.87 -2.67 -19.21
C HIS A 84 7.80 -4.17 -18.92
N PRO A 85 8.95 -4.90 -18.94
CA PRO A 85 8.97 -6.36 -18.77
C PRO A 85 8.50 -6.83 -17.40
N TYR A 86 8.58 -5.97 -16.38
CA TYR A 86 8.05 -6.23 -15.04
C TYR A 86 6.60 -5.77 -14.85
N GLY A 87 6.00 -5.15 -15.89
CA GLY A 87 4.65 -4.58 -15.85
C GLY A 87 4.63 -3.10 -15.44
N HIS A 88 3.42 -2.57 -15.32
CA HIS A 88 3.17 -1.15 -15.08
C HIS A 88 2.83 -0.84 -13.62
N GLY A 89 2.97 -1.80 -12.71
CA GLY A 89 2.49 -1.72 -11.32
C GLY A 89 3.10 -0.59 -10.49
N LYS A 90 4.34 -0.15 -10.78
CA LYS A 90 4.99 0.96 -10.07
C LYS A 90 4.28 2.30 -10.22
N VAL A 91 3.42 2.48 -11.23
CA VAL A 91 2.62 3.71 -11.39
C VAL A 91 1.70 3.95 -10.19
N GLU A 92 1.27 2.91 -9.47
CA GLU A 92 0.47 3.07 -8.24
C GLU A 92 1.24 3.83 -7.15
N PHE A 93 2.56 3.65 -7.06
CA PHE A 93 3.38 4.41 -6.12
C PHE A 93 3.44 5.90 -6.49
N PHE A 94 3.54 6.23 -7.79
CA PHE A 94 3.46 7.62 -8.24
C PHE A 94 2.12 8.26 -7.89
N ALA A 95 1.00 7.54 -8.05
CA ALA A 95 -0.31 8.05 -7.68
C ALA A 95 -0.42 8.33 -6.18
N VAL A 96 0.05 7.40 -5.33
CA VAL A 96 0.08 7.58 -3.88
C VAL A 96 1.00 8.74 -3.47
N GLY A 97 2.13 8.92 -4.15
CA GLY A 97 3.04 10.05 -3.90
C GLY A 97 2.44 11.40 -4.29
N PHE A 98 1.76 11.45 -5.43
CA PHE A 98 1.04 12.63 -5.89
C PHE A 98 -0.07 13.02 -4.89
N GLU A 99 -0.90 12.05 -4.48
CA GLU A 99 -1.95 12.23 -3.48
C GLU A 99 -1.37 12.71 -2.13
N GLY A 100 -0.33 12.05 -1.62
CA GLY A 100 0.36 12.46 -0.40
C GLY A 100 0.90 13.89 -0.47
N SER A 101 1.41 14.31 -1.64
CA SER A 101 1.87 15.68 -1.86
C SER A 101 0.75 16.70 -1.82
N LEU A 102 -0.42 16.38 -2.42
CA LEU A 102 -1.61 17.24 -2.34
C LEU A 102 -2.11 17.39 -0.90
N ILE A 103 -2.13 16.28 -0.14
CA ILE A 103 -2.51 16.28 1.28
C ILE A 103 -1.55 17.15 2.11
N LEU A 104 -0.24 17.09 1.85
CA LEU A 104 0.75 17.95 2.51
C LEU A 104 0.49 19.44 2.21
N ILE A 105 0.25 19.79 0.94
CA ILE A 105 -0.06 21.18 0.53
C ILE A 105 -1.34 21.66 1.23
N ALA A 106 -2.39 20.81 1.27
CA ALA A 106 -3.63 21.12 1.98
C ALA A 106 -3.39 21.36 3.48
N GLY A 107 -2.65 20.48 4.15
CA GLY A 107 -2.32 20.62 5.58
C GLY A 107 -1.55 21.91 5.89
N ILE A 108 -0.53 22.25 5.08
CA ILE A 108 0.21 23.52 5.19
C ILE A 108 -0.74 24.71 5.01
N THR A 109 -1.62 24.65 4.01
CA THR A 109 -2.58 25.73 3.72
C THR A 109 -3.56 25.94 4.86
N ILE A 110 -4.07 24.84 5.46
CA ILE A 110 -4.97 24.88 6.63
C ILE A 110 -4.25 25.55 7.80
N ILE A 111 -3.04 25.14 8.15
CA ILE A 111 -2.27 25.74 9.25
C ILE A 111 -2.01 27.22 8.99
N TYR A 112 -1.58 27.57 7.77
CA TYR A 112 -1.33 28.96 7.38
C TYR A 112 -2.57 29.84 7.54
N LYS A 113 -3.73 29.40 7.01
CA LYS A 113 -5.01 30.12 7.14
C LYS A 113 -5.45 30.24 8.59
N SER A 114 -5.24 29.19 9.40
CA SER A 114 -5.61 29.20 10.82
C SER A 114 -4.76 30.19 11.63
N ILE A 115 -3.47 30.31 11.31
CA ILE A 115 -2.61 31.34 11.92
C ILE A 115 -3.08 32.75 11.56
N ILE A 116 -3.44 32.99 10.30
CA ILE A 116 -3.99 34.29 9.89
C ILE A 116 -5.32 34.58 10.59
N ALA A 117 -6.19 33.57 10.75
CA ALA A 117 -7.48 33.73 11.43
C ALA A 117 -7.32 34.03 12.93
N ILE A 118 -6.23 33.64 13.58
CA ILE A 118 -5.88 34.08 14.94
C ILE A 118 -5.62 35.61 14.98
N MET A 119 -4.94 36.12 13.94
CA MET A 119 -4.57 37.55 13.84
C MET A 119 -5.75 38.43 13.39
N HIS A 120 -6.63 37.88 12.57
CA HIS A 120 -7.79 38.57 11.98
C HIS A 120 -9.04 37.68 12.09
N PRO A 121 -9.71 37.64 13.26
CA PRO A 121 -10.89 36.82 13.47
C PRO A 121 -12.04 37.23 12.57
N ASN A 122 -12.56 36.31 11.77
CA ASN A 122 -13.72 36.53 10.91
C ASN A 122 -15.03 36.21 11.70
N SER A 123 -16.09 37.00 11.48
CA SER A 123 -17.42 36.68 12.01
C SER A 123 -18.03 35.53 11.21
N ILE A 124 -18.48 34.50 11.90
CA ILE A 124 -19.12 33.33 11.28
C ILE A 124 -20.63 33.59 11.21
N SER A 125 -21.20 33.55 10.00
CA SER A 125 -22.63 33.67 9.74
C SER A 125 -23.25 32.33 9.32
N HIS A 126 -24.55 32.15 9.52
CA HIS A 126 -25.31 30.95 9.10
C HIS A 126 -24.79 29.61 9.62
N LEU A 127 -24.37 29.59 10.89
CA LEU A 127 -23.77 28.43 11.56
C LEU A 127 -24.57 27.12 11.44
N ALA A 128 -25.91 27.19 11.52
CA ALA A 128 -26.74 25.99 11.51
C ALA A 128 -26.69 25.24 10.16
N ASP A 129 -26.82 25.99 9.07
CA ASP A 129 -26.80 25.38 7.71
C ASP A 129 -25.42 24.85 7.37
N GLY A 130 -24.36 25.57 7.76
CA GLY A 130 -22.98 25.11 7.62
C GLY A 130 -22.71 23.81 8.38
N ILE A 131 -23.19 23.68 9.63
CA ILE A 131 -23.04 22.46 10.44
C ILE A 131 -23.73 21.27 9.78
N TRP A 132 -24.97 21.41 9.31
CA TRP A 132 -25.69 20.30 8.67
C TRP A 132 -25.04 19.81 7.41
N ILE A 133 -24.58 20.71 6.54
CA ILE A 133 -23.93 20.34 5.28
C ILE A 133 -22.55 19.71 5.53
N THR A 134 -21.75 20.31 6.42
CA THR A 134 -20.45 19.74 6.81
C THR A 134 -20.61 18.37 7.46
N THR A 135 -21.66 18.17 8.28
CA THR A 135 -21.94 16.86 8.91
C THR A 135 -22.30 15.81 7.86
N THR A 136 -23.17 16.14 6.91
CA THR A 136 -23.55 15.18 5.84
C THR A 136 -22.38 14.86 4.93
N ALA A 137 -21.58 15.85 4.56
CA ALA A 137 -20.38 15.65 3.74
C ALA A 137 -19.30 14.83 4.48
N GLY A 138 -19.05 15.14 5.76
CA GLY A 138 -18.11 14.40 6.59
C GLY A 138 -18.53 12.94 6.80
N LEU A 139 -19.82 12.69 7.02
CA LEU A 139 -20.35 11.32 7.12
C LEU A 139 -20.20 10.55 5.80
N ALA A 140 -20.48 11.19 4.67
CA ALA A 140 -20.29 10.59 3.35
C ALA A 140 -18.82 10.24 3.11
N ASN A 141 -17.88 11.15 3.40
CA ASN A 141 -16.44 10.91 3.30
C ASN A 141 -16.00 9.76 4.22
N TYR A 142 -16.50 9.69 5.44
CA TYR A 142 -16.22 8.59 6.38
C TYR A 142 -16.65 7.22 5.82
N LEU A 143 -17.87 7.14 5.30
CA LEU A 143 -18.41 5.89 4.73
C LEU A 143 -17.65 5.46 3.47
N LEU A 144 -17.40 6.40 2.56
CA LEU A 144 -16.64 6.16 1.35
C LEU A 144 -15.18 5.78 1.65
N GLY A 145 -14.52 6.50 2.56
CA GLY A 145 -13.15 6.22 2.98
C GLY A 145 -13.02 4.83 3.60
N THR A 146 -13.94 4.46 4.50
CA THR A 146 -13.98 3.12 5.10
C THR A 146 -14.18 2.03 4.04
N TYR A 147 -15.07 2.27 3.08
CA TYR A 147 -15.31 1.36 1.95
C TYR A 147 -14.05 1.16 1.12
N LEU A 148 -13.38 2.26 0.72
CA LEU A 148 -12.14 2.20 -0.08
C LEU A 148 -11.00 1.50 0.65
N ILE A 149 -10.78 1.78 1.94
CA ILE A 149 -9.74 1.13 2.74
C ILE A 149 -9.98 -0.39 2.79
N LYS A 150 -11.22 -0.81 3.07
CA LYS A 150 -11.56 -2.25 3.10
C LYS A 150 -11.36 -2.91 1.74
N LYS A 151 -11.84 -2.27 0.68
CA LYS A 151 -11.71 -2.78 -0.69
C LYS A 151 -10.26 -2.78 -1.16
N GLY A 152 -9.51 -1.73 -0.87
CA GLY A 152 -8.08 -1.60 -1.18
C GLY A 152 -7.24 -2.70 -0.52
N LYS A 153 -7.47 -2.96 0.76
CA LYS A 153 -6.82 -4.08 1.48
C LYS A 153 -7.17 -5.44 0.85
N LYS A 154 -8.45 -5.68 0.52
CA LYS A 154 -8.91 -6.94 -0.10
C LYS A 154 -8.28 -7.16 -1.48
N LEU A 155 -8.11 -6.10 -2.26
CA LEU A 155 -7.59 -6.15 -3.63
C LEU A 155 -6.08 -5.84 -3.72
N ASN A 156 -5.40 -5.71 -2.59
CA ASN A 156 -3.98 -5.32 -2.50
C ASN A 156 -3.66 -4.05 -3.32
N SER A 157 -4.63 -3.12 -3.42
CA SER A 157 -4.45 -1.85 -4.12
C SER A 157 -4.04 -0.76 -3.14
N MET A 158 -2.84 -0.24 -3.37
CA MET A 158 -2.29 0.86 -2.58
C MET A 158 -3.05 2.15 -2.84
N VAL A 159 -3.41 2.40 -4.11
CA VAL A 159 -4.15 3.59 -4.54
C VAL A 159 -5.50 3.67 -3.83
N LEU A 160 -6.31 2.59 -3.86
CA LEU A 160 -7.59 2.57 -3.14
C LEU A 160 -7.43 2.78 -1.64
N THR A 161 -6.36 2.25 -1.05
CA THR A 161 -6.09 2.42 0.39
C THR A 161 -5.66 3.85 0.72
N ALA A 162 -4.87 4.49 -0.14
CA ALA A 162 -4.42 5.87 0.00
C ALA A 162 -5.60 6.84 -0.13
N ASP A 163 -6.38 6.74 -1.22
CA ASP A 163 -7.58 7.54 -1.45
C ASP A 163 -8.60 7.39 -0.31
N GLY A 164 -8.79 6.15 0.19
CA GLY A 164 -9.63 5.90 1.37
C GLY A 164 -9.11 6.56 2.65
N LYS A 165 -7.80 6.62 2.88
CA LYS A 165 -7.20 7.35 4.01
C LYS A 165 -7.37 8.85 3.87
N HIS A 166 -7.28 9.38 2.65
CA HIS A 166 -7.53 10.78 2.36
C HIS A 166 -8.98 11.17 2.74
N LEU A 167 -9.98 10.43 2.24
CA LEU A 167 -11.38 10.68 2.59
C LEU A 167 -11.66 10.56 4.10
N MET A 168 -10.96 9.66 4.81
CA MET A 168 -11.03 9.58 6.26
C MET A 168 -10.44 10.82 6.94
N SER A 169 -9.33 11.34 6.42
CA SER A 169 -8.74 12.61 6.91
C SER A 169 -9.71 13.77 6.75
N ASP A 170 -10.39 13.86 5.60
CA ASP A 170 -11.42 14.87 5.35
C ASP A 170 -12.62 14.73 6.32
N ALA A 171 -13.01 13.50 6.63
CA ALA A 171 -14.05 13.26 7.63
C ALA A 171 -13.65 13.72 9.04
N TYR A 172 -12.38 13.50 9.43
CA TYR A 172 -11.87 13.95 10.73
C TYR A 172 -11.72 15.46 10.80
N THR A 173 -11.29 16.12 9.73
CA THR A 173 -11.25 17.59 9.68
C THR A 173 -12.65 18.19 9.76
N SER A 174 -13.63 17.61 9.03
CA SER A 174 -15.04 18.01 9.12
C SER A 174 -15.59 17.85 10.53
N LEU A 175 -15.29 16.73 11.22
CA LEU A 175 -15.69 16.52 12.62
C LEU A 175 -15.07 17.56 13.55
N GLY A 176 -13.77 17.85 13.38
CA GLY A 176 -13.08 18.90 14.15
C GLY A 176 -13.69 20.27 13.95
N LEU A 177 -14.03 20.61 12.70
CA LEU A 177 -14.75 21.86 12.39
C LEU A 177 -16.11 21.94 13.08
N ILE A 178 -16.91 20.86 13.04
CA ILE A 178 -18.22 20.80 13.70
C ILE A 178 -18.06 20.98 15.21
N VAL A 179 -17.14 20.26 15.85
CA VAL A 179 -16.87 20.39 17.29
C VAL A 179 -16.42 21.83 17.61
N GLY A 180 -15.51 22.39 16.81
CA GLY A 180 -15.06 23.78 16.95
C GLY A 180 -16.23 24.76 16.87
N LEU A 181 -17.10 24.64 15.87
CA LEU A 181 -18.27 25.49 15.70
C LEU A 181 -19.27 25.39 16.87
N ILE A 182 -19.49 24.18 17.42
CA ILE A 182 -20.34 23.96 18.59
C ILE A 182 -19.71 24.63 19.84
N ILE A 183 -18.42 24.45 20.08
CA ILE A 183 -17.71 25.04 21.21
C ILE A 183 -17.73 26.58 21.11
N ILE A 184 -17.48 27.12 19.91
CA ILE A 184 -17.57 28.57 19.68
C ILE A 184 -18.97 29.08 19.98
N LYS A 185 -20.00 28.35 19.53
CA LYS A 185 -21.40 28.73 19.81
C LYS A 185 -21.74 28.75 21.30
N LEU A 186 -21.14 27.84 22.08
CA LEU A 186 -21.39 27.73 23.53
C LEU A 186 -20.53 28.70 24.36
N THR A 187 -19.30 28.97 23.95
CA THR A 187 -18.30 29.72 24.75
C THR A 187 -18.09 31.15 24.26
N GLY A 188 -18.37 31.42 22.99
CA GLY A 188 -18.04 32.71 22.36
C GLY A 188 -16.52 32.87 22.04
N TYR A 189 -15.65 31.87 22.35
CA TYR A 189 -14.22 31.98 22.12
C TYR A 189 -13.84 31.54 20.69
N ILE A 190 -13.75 32.48 19.77
CA ILE A 190 -13.42 32.26 18.35
C ILE A 190 -12.00 31.65 18.18
N LEU A 191 -11.08 31.97 19.12
CA LEU A 191 -9.69 31.48 19.07
C LEU A 191 -9.58 29.94 19.06
N LEU A 192 -10.52 29.22 19.67
CA LEU A 192 -10.54 27.76 19.76
C LEU A 192 -10.67 27.13 18.38
N ASP A 193 -11.36 27.73 17.42
CA ASP A 193 -11.47 27.24 16.05
C ASP A 193 -10.09 27.14 15.39
N SER A 194 -9.30 28.20 15.47
CA SER A 194 -7.97 28.25 14.88
C SER A 194 -7.00 27.25 15.54
N ILE A 195 -7.07 27.07 16.86
CA ILE A 195 -6.22 26.10 17.58
C ILE A 195 -6.56 24.68 17.14
N LEU A 196 -7.84 24.33 17.11
CA LEU A 196 -8.31 23.02 16.65
C LEU A 196 -7.92 22.76 15.18
N SER A 197 -8.05 23.76 14.32
CA SER A 197 -7.66 23.70 12.92
C SER A 197 -6.15 23.45 12.74
N ILE A 198 -5.30 24.06 13.57
CA ILE A 198 -3.84 23.81 13.55
C ILE A 198 -3.53 22.36 13.98
N LEU A 199 -4.19 21.87 15.04
CA LEU A 199 -3.98 20.48 15.49
C LEU A 199 -4.41 19.47 14.42
N LEU A 200 -5.57 19.68 13.79
CA LEU A 200 -6.05 18.84 12.70
C LEU A 200 -5.16 18.94 11.46
N GLY A 201 -4.71 20.15 11.11
CA GLY A 201 -3.73 20.35 10.03
C GLY A 201 -2.41 19.59 10.28
N GLY A 202 -1.97 19.53 11.55
CA GLY A 202 -0.82 18.71 11.94
C GLY A 202 -1.04 17.21 11.71
N LEU A 203 -2.22 16.67 12.01
CA LEU A 203 -2.57 15.27 11.73
C LEU A 203 -2.62 15.00 10.22
N ILE A 204 -3.16 15.91 9.43
CA ILE A 204 -3.20 15.84 7.96
C ILE A 204 -1.78 15.81 7.39
N LEU A 205 -0.89 16.70 7.86
CA LEU A 205 0.51 16.70 7.46
C LEU A 205 1.20 15.36 7.78
N HIS A 206 0.94 14.80 8.95
CA HIS A 206 1.48 13.49 9.32
C HIS A 206 1.02 12.39 8.36
N ASN A 207 -0.27 12.35 8.02
CA ASN A 207 -0.82 11.38 7.08
C ASN A 207 -0.24 11.54 5.67
N GLY A 208 -0.16 12.78 5.17
CA GLY A 208 0.45 13.10 3.87
C GLY A 208 1.91 12.68 3.80
N TYR A 209 2.68 12.95 4.87
CA TYR A 209 4.06 12.49 4.98
C TYR A 209 4.18 10.97 4.95
N GLN A 210 3.32 10.24 5.65
CA GLN A 210 3.32 8.76 5.63
C GLN A 210 3.05 8.22 4.23
N LEU A 211 2.07 8.78 3.49
CA LEU A 211 1.77 8.38 2.13
C LEU A 211 2.96 8.65 1.19
N LEU A 212 3.55 9.84 1.27
CA LEU A 212 4.71 10.21 0.47
C LEU A 212 5.91 9.29 0.78
N ARG A 213 6.20 9.06 2.07
CA ARG A 213 7.27 8.14 2.51
C ARG A 213 7.04 6.72 1.99
N HIS A 214 5.79 6.25 2.00
CA HIS A 214 5.44 4.92 1.51
C HIS A 214 5.57 4.82 -0.01
N SER A 215 5.19 5.86 -0.75
CA SER A 215 5.41 5.98 -2.20
C SER A 215 6.90 5.90 -2.54
N VAL A 216 7.72 6.74 -1.88
CA VAL A 216 9.16 6.75 -2.10
C VAL A 216 9.79 5.39 -1.75
N ALA A 217 9.39 4.77 -0.65
CA ALA A 217 9.83 3.43 -0.27
C ALA A 217 9.56 2.40 -1.38
N GLY A 218 8.34 2.39 -1.91
CA GLY A 218 7.96 1.46 -2.98
C GLY A 218 8.69 1.72 -4.31
N LEU A 219 8.94 2.99 -4.65
CA LEU A 219 9.74 3.34 -5.84
C LEU A 219 11.21 2.94 -5.70
N MET A 220 11.75 3.00 -4.47
CA MET A 220 13.11 2.59 -4.12
C MET A 220 13.24 1.09 -3.82
N ASP A 221 12.19 0.30 -4.09
CA ASP A 221 12.16 -1.15 -3.84
C ASP A 221 12.42 -1.53 -2.37
N GLU A 222 12.01 -0.66 -1.43
CA GLU A 222 12.09 -0.96 -0.01
C GLU A 222 11.15 -2.12 0.33
N ILE A 223 11.71 -3.16 0.92
CA ILE A 223 10.98 -4.40 1.23
C ILE A 223 10.07 -4.21 2.44
N ASP A 224 8.82 -4.68 2.34
CA ASP A 224 7.91 -4.74 3.50
C ASP A 224 8.35 -5.87 4.44
N PRO A 225 8.73 -5.57 5.69
CA PRO A 225 9.13 -6.58 6.66
C PRO A 225 8.09 -7.69 6.89
N LYS A 226 6.80 -7.39 6.75
CA LYS A 226 5.72 -8.38 6.92
C LYS A 226 5.68 -9.38 5.77
N VAL A 227 5.99 -8.93 4.55
CA VAL A 227 6.09 -9.81 3.38
C VAL A 227 7.25 -10.79 3.57
N VAL A 228 8.40 -10.30 4.04
CA VAL A 228 9.55 -11.18 4.33
C VAL A 228 9.22 -12.19 5.41
N ASP A 229 8.56 -11.77 6.49
CA ASP A 229 8.15 -12.68 7.57
C ASP A 229 7.19 -13.79 7.06
N GLN A 230 6.29 -13.48 6.12
CA GLN A 230 5.44 -14.48 5.47
C GLN A 230 6.24 -15.45 4.60
N ILE A 231 7.17 -14.95 3.78
CA ILE A 231 8.04 -15.77 2.93
C ILE A 231 8.88 -16.72 3.79
N VAL A 232 9.51 -16.20 4.86
CA VAL A 232 10.30 -16.98 5.82
C VAL A 232 9.45 -18.10 6.43
N LYS A 233 8.22 -17.79 6.82
CA LYS A 233 7.29 -18.76 7.39
C LYS A 233 6.96 -19.86 6.39
N ILE A 234 6.56 -19.52 5.16
CA ILE A 234 6.21 -20.49 4.11
C ILE A 234 7.40 -21.41 3.81
N LEU A 235 8.59 -20.83 3.57
CA LEU A 235 9.79 -21.59 3.27
C LEU A 235 10.25 -22.44 4.46
N GLY A 236 10.11 -21.92 5.69
CA GLY A 236 10.48 -22.62 6.91
C GLY A 236 9.59 -23.83 7.22
N GLU A 237 8.27 -23.70 7.02
CA GLU A 237 7.29 -24.78 7.23
C GLU A 237 7.43 -25.91 6.17
N ALA A 238 7.81 -25.55 4.94
CA ALA A 238 8.00 -26.50 3.85
C ALA A 238 9.45 -26.98 3.71
N ARG A 239 10.36 -26.54 4.57
CA ARG A 239 11.81 -26.83 4.46
C ARG A 239 12.09 -28.33 4.38
N LYS A 240 12.80 -28.73 3.32
CA LYS A 240 13.33 -30.09 3.16
C LYS A 240 14.80 -30.14 3.60
N ASP A 241 15.26 -31.32 4.00
CA ASP A 241 16.66 -31.55 4.37
C ASP A 241 17.63 -31.23 3.22
N THR A 242 17.15 -31.33 1.98
CA THR A 242 17.90 -31.02 0.75
C THR A 242 18.03 -29.52 0.47
N TRP A 243 17.24 -28.68 1.12
CA TRP A 243 17.38 -27.24 1.04
C TRP A 243 18.42 -26.78 2.07
N VAL A 244 19.67 -26.88 1.64
CA VAL A 244 20.82 -26.69 2.53
C VAL A 244 20.83 -25.27 3.10
N ASP A 245 20.59 -24.27 2.23
CA ASP A 245 20.62 -22.87 2.62
C ASP A 245 19.72 -22.01 1.71
N VAL A 246 19.10 -20.98 2.28
CA VAL A 246 18.42 -19.90 1.55
C VAL A 246 19.04 -18.58 1.99
N HIS A 247 19.51 -17.79 1.03
CA HIS A 247 20.12 -16.48 1.29
C HIS A 247 19.83 -15.50 0.15
N ASN A 248 20.27 -14.25 0.29
CA ASN A 248 20.07 -13.17 -0.68
C ASN A 248 18.61 -12.99 -1.09
N LEU A 249 17.68 -13.20 -0.13
CA LEU A 249 16.25 -12.99 -0.38
C LEU A 249 15.98 -11.51 -0.60
N ARG A 250 15.35 -11.19 -1.71
CA ARG A 250 14.83 -9.87 -2.06
C ARG A 250 13.39 -10.01 -2.48
N ALA A 251 12.58 -9.00 -2.20
CA ALA A 251 11.21 -8.98 -2.67
C ALA A 251 10.82 -7.55 -3.05
N GLN A 252 10.17 -7.40 -4.20
CA GLN A 252 9.76 -6.12 -4.77
C GLN A 252 8.28 -6.17 -5.09
N LYS A 253 7.57 -5.06 -4.88
CA LYS A 253 6.15 -4.96 -5.16
C LYS A 253 5.91 -4.13 -6.42
N TYR A 254 5.17 -4.69 -7.37
CA TYR A 254 4.71 -4.03 -8.60
C TYR A 254 3.19 -4.00 -8.63
N GLY A 255 2.59 -2.96 -8.04
CA GLY A 255 1.14 -2.89 -7.86
C GLY A 255 0.63 -4.02 -6.97
N ALA A 256 -0.15 -4.95 -7.55
CA ALA A 256 -0.66 -6.13 -6.85
C ALA A 256 0.30 -7.33 -6.88
N ASP A 257 1.30 -7.33 -7.78
CA ASP A 257 2.20 -8.45 -8.00
C ASP A 257 3.44 -8.32 -7.10
N LEU A 258 3.97 -9.48 -6.65
CA LEU A 258 5.15 -9.58 -5.82
C LEU A 258 6.23 -10.36 -6.58
N HIS A 259 7.38 -9.73 -6.80
CA HIS A 259 8.57 -10.37 -7.37
C HIS A 259 9.52 -10.74 -6.24
N ILE A 260 9.95 -11.99 -6.20
CA ILE A 260 10.84 -12.53 -5.16
C ILE A 260 12.05 -13.13 -5.85
N ASP A 261 13.24 -12.70 -5.43
CA ASP A 261 14.51 -13.29 -5.81
C ASP A 261 15.17 -13.91 -4.59
N CYS A 262 15.74 -15.09 -4.72
CA CYS A 262 16.57 -15.68 -3.69
C CYS A 262 17.60 -16.66 -4.25
N HIS A 263 18.60 -16.98 -3.45
CA HIS A 263 19.52 -18.06 -3.72
C HIS A 263 19.12 -19.29 -2.88
N LEU A 264 19.07 -20.45 -3.50
CA LEU A 264 18.83 -21.73 -2.86
C LEU A 264 20.05 -22.63 -3.05
N THR A 265 20.66 -23.06 -1.96
CA THR A 265 21.76 -24.00 -2.00
C THR A 265 21.24 -25.43 -1.97
N LEU A 266 21.55 -26.21 -3.01
CA LEU A 266 21.19 -27.62 -3.17
C LEU A 266 22.45 -28.52 -3.20
N PRO A 267 22.30 -29.85 -3.04
CA PRO A 267 23.43 -30.79 -3.15
C PRO A 267 24.12 -30.69 -4.50
N HIS A 268 25.42 -30.40 -4.53
CA HIS A 268 26.20 -30.16 -5.74
C HIS A 268 26.27 -31.36 -6.70
N TYR A 269 25.97 -32.56 -6.22
CA TYR A 269 25.95 -33.78 -7.02
C TYR A 269 24.59 -34.08 -7.67
N TRP A 270 23.60 -33.22 -7.50
CA TRP A 270 22.30 -33.34 -8.17
C TRP A 270 22.43 -32.97 -9.66
N HIS A 271 21.65 -33.65 -10.51
CA HIS A 271 21.52 -33.29 -11.90
C HIS A 271 20.58 -32.11 -12.08
N LEU A 272 20.75 -31.40 -13.18
CA LEU A 272 19.95 -30.18 -13.48
C LEU A 272 18.44 -30.41 -13.41
N ASN A 273 17.95 -31.56 -13.89
CA ASN A 273 16.52 -31.89 -13.84
C ASN A 273 16.01 -31.99 -12.39
N GLN A 274 16.79 -32.60 -11.48
CA GLN A 274 16.39 -32.68 -10.06
C GLN A 274 16.33 -31.29 -9.40
N MET A 275 17.29 -30.42 -9.73
CA MET A 275 17.31 -29.04 -9.24
C MET A 275 16.12 -28.24 -9.80
N HIS A 276 15.81 -28.42 -11.09
CA HIS A 276 14.68 -27.76 -11.73
C HIS A 276 13.34 -28.18 -11.12
N ASP A 277 13.13 -29.48 -10.90
CA ASP A 277 11.91 -30.00 -10.27
C ASP A 277 11.72 -29.45 -8.86
N GLU A 278 12.81 -29.31 -8.11
CA GLU A 278 12.77 -28.73 -6.76
C GLU A 278 12.41 -27.25 -6.76
N VAL A 279 13.04 -26.45 -7.64
CA VAL A 279 12.73 -25.04 -7.84
C VAL A 279 11.27 -24.85 -8.24
N HIS A 280 10.79 -25.64 -9.21
CA HIS A 280 9.40 -25.59 -9.65
C HIS A 280 8.42 -25.95 -8.51
N GLY A 281 8.78 -26.90 -7.65
CA GLY A 281 8.00 -27.22 -6.45
C GLY A 281 7.87 -26.04 -5.49
N ILE A 282 8.94 -25.26 -5.30
CA ILE A 282 8.93 -24.05 -4.47
C ILE A 282 8.09 -22.94 -5.12
N GLU A 283 8.17 -22.77 -6.44
CA GLU A 283 7.35 -21.80 -7.17
C GLU A 283 5.85 -22.08 -6.99
N LEU A 284 5.44 -23.36 -7.11
CA LEU A 284 4.06 -23.78 -6.90
C LEU A 284 3.61 -23.52 -5.46
N LEU A 285 4.44 -23.90 -4.48
CA LEU A 285 4.19 -23.65 -3.06
C LEU A 285 3.96 -22.17 -2.77
N MET A 286 4.83 -21.32 -3.29
CA MET A 286 4.70 -19.87 -3.09
C MET A 286 3.44 -19.30 -3.75
N LYS A 287 3.07 -19.78 -4.95
CA LYS A 287 1.83 -19.38 -5.62
C LYS A 287 0.58 -19.81 -4.86
N GLU A 288 0.59 -20.98 -4.23
CA GLU A 288 -0.55 -21.50 -3.47
C GLU A 288 -0.74 -20.82 -2.11
N GLN A 289 0.36 -20.48 -1.43
CA GLN A 289 0.32 -19.98 -0.05
C GLN A 289 0.45 -18.47 0.09
N ALA A 290 0.92 -17.77 -0.95
CA ALA A 290 0.99 -16.33 -0.92
C ALA A 290 -0.40 -15.70 -1.13
N ALA A 291 -0.68 -14.62 -0.39
CA ALA A 291 -1.93 -13.87 -0.50
C ALA A 291 -2.02 -13.01 -1.79
N THR A 292 -0.93 -12.93 -2.57
CA THR A 292 -0.78 -12.12 -3.79
C THR A 292 -0.22 -12.98 -4.91
N GLN A 293 -0.32 -12.49 -6.15
CA GLN A 293 0.41 -13.12 -7.25
C GLN A 293 1.92 -12.97 -7.02
N VAL A 294 2.62 -14.12 -7.08
CA VAL A 294 4.06 -14.17 -6.87
C VAL A 294 4.75 -14.64 -8.13
N GLU A 295 5.75 -13.88 -8.56
CA GLU A 295 6.76 -14.31 -9.53
C GLU A 295 8.04 -14.56 -8.75
N LEU A 296 8.47 -15.84 -8.70
CA LEU A 296 9.63 -16.26 -7.94
C LEU A 296 10.77 -16.60 -8.88
N PHE A 297 11.93 -16.00 -8.63
CA PHE A 297 13.17 -16.31 -9.33
C PHE A 297 14.21 -16.88 -8.35
N ILE A 298 14.62 -18.14 -8.56
CA ILE A 298 15.57 -18.81 -7.69
C ILE A 298 16.88 -19.04 -8.44
N HIS A 299 17.96 -18.46 -7.92
CA HIS A 299 19.30 -18.82 -8.31
C HIS A 299 19.76 -20.04 -7.52
N VAL A 300 20.05 -21.15 -8.23
CA VAL A 300 20.49 -22.38 -7.58
C VAL A 300 22.00 -22.36 -7.40
N ASP A 301 22.43 -22.50 -6.16
CA ASP A 301 23.83 -22.60 -5.75
C ASP A 301 24.22 -24.05 -5.39
N PRO A 302 25.41 -24.53 -5.77
CA PRO A 302 25.92 -25.78 -5.25
C PRO A 302 26.33 -25.66 -3.77
N CYS A 303 26.10 -26.71 -2.99
CA CYS A 303 26.64 -26.75 -1.62
C CYS A 303 28.19 -26.85 -1.68
N LEU A 304 28.82 -26.17 -0.73
CA LEU A 304 30.27 -26.16 -0.51
C LEU A 304 30.64 -27.02 0.70
N PRO A 305 31.91 -27.44 0.86
CA PRO A 305 32.37 -28.21 2.02
C PRO A 305 31.98 -27.56 3.36
N GLN A 306 32.07 -26.24 3.45
CA GLN A 306 31.70 -25.46 4.64
C GLN A 306 30.20 -25.59 4.99
N CYS A 307 29.32 -25.87 4.03
CA CYS A 307 27.91 -26.10 4.30
C CYS A 307 27.67 -27.42 5.08
N CYS A 308 28.58 -28.37 5.07
CA CYS A 308 28.40 -29.67 5.73
C CYS A 308 28.11 -29.53 7.22
N PHE A 309 28.65 -28.49 7.86
CA PHE A 309 28.49 -28.25 9.29
C PHE A 309 27.01 -28.05 9.71
N TYR A 310 26.19 -27.49 8.85
CA TYR A 310 24.74 -27.27 9.11
C TYR A 310 23.81 -27.98 8.13
N CYS A 311 24.33 -28.74 7.21
CA CYS A 311 23.58 -29.45 6.18
C CYS A 311 22.88 -30.68 6.75
N ALA A 312 21.53 -30.73 6.64
CA ALA A 312 20.70 -31.82 7.15
C ALA A 312 20.54 -33.01 6.17
N VAL A 313 21.14 -32.97 4.97
CA VAL A 313 20.99 -34.05 3.97
C VAL A 313 21.42 -35.40 4.57
N PRO A 314 20.53 -36.41 4.68
CA PRO A 314 20.86 -37.67 5.26
C PRO A 314 21.75 -38.49 4.30
N ASN A 315 22.69 -39.27 4.84
CA ASN A 315 23.58 -40.17 4.07
C ASN A 315 24.28 -39.49 2.88
N CYS A 316 24.65 -38.24 3.00
CA CYS A 316 25.30 -37.46 1.96
C CYS A 316 26.70 -38.04 1.68
N LYS A 317 26.91 -38.64 0.48
CA LYS A 317 28.17 -39.23 0.04
C LYS A 317 29.31 -38.20 -0.13
N ALA A 318 28.96 -36.93 -0.28
CA ALA A 318 29.91 -35.83 -0.44
C ALA A 318 30.21 -35.09 0.88
N ARG A 319 29.67 -35.56 2.01
CA ARG A 319 29.86 -34.94 3.33
C ARG A 319 31.34 -34.99 3.74
N GLN A 320 31.89 -33.83 4.09
CA GLN A 320 33.27 -33.70 4.54
C GLN A 320 33.41 -33.48 6.05
N THR A 321 32.37 -32.95 6.70
CA THR A 321 32.34 -32.74 8.15
C THR A 321 31.00 -33.17 8.71
N GLU A 322 30.95 -33.58 9.97
CA GLU A 322 29.71 -33.93 10.65
C GLU A 322 28.82 -32.69 10.83
N GLN A 323 27.53 -32.93 10.83
CA GLN A 323 26.55 -31.86 11.14
C GLN A 323 26.59 -31.56 12.63
N ASN A 324 26.94 -30.31 13.00
CA ASN A 324 27.05 -29.88 14.39
C ASN A 324 26.05 -28.76 14.74
N SER A 325 25.35 -28.21 13.74
CA SER A 325 24.39 -27.14 13.96
C SER A 325 23.21 -27.22 12.98
N THR A 326 22.17 -26.45 13.28
CA THR A 326 21.08 -26.18 12.37
C THR A 326 20.90 -24.66 12.31
N ILE A 327 20.72 -24.13 11.10
CA ILE A 327 20.50 -22.70 10.91
C ILE A 327 19.00 -22.48 10.76
N PRO A 328 18.33 -21.84 11.75
CA PRO A 328 16.94 -21.44 11.58
C PRO A 328 16.86 -20.30 10.56
N TRP A 329 15.95 -20.39 9.61
CA TRP A 329 15.72 -19.32 8.68
C TRP A 329 14.93 -18.19 9.36
N THR A 330 15.52 -17.02 9.35
CA THR A 330 14.96 -15.80 9.92
C THR A 330 15.11 -14.67 8.92
N LYS A 331 14.27 -13.65 9.02
CA LYS A 331 14.39 -12.47 8.17
C LYS A 331 15.83 -11.91 8.12
N LYS A 332 16.51 -11.88 9.26
CA LYS A 332 17.84 -11.31 9.38
C LYS A 332 18.89 -12.07 8.58
N ASN A 333 18.79 -13.42 8.54
CA ASN A 333 19.82 -14.22 7.89
C ASN A 333 19.53 -14.54 6.43
N ILE A 334 18.30 -14.81 6.04
CA ILE A 334 17.98 -15.13 4.64
C ILE A 334 18.13 -13.93 3.68
N MET A 335 18.06 -12.70 4.20
CA MET A 335 18.32 -11.48 3.41
C MET A 335 19.81 -11.17 3.22
N LYS A 336 20.70 -11.84 3.93
CA LYS A 336 22.15 -11.65 3.73
C LYS A 336 22.57 -12.11 2.34
N ASN A 337 23.46 -11.37 1.70
CA ASN A 337 24.01 -11.71 0.37
C ASN A 337 25.19 -12.71 0.45
N THR A 338 25.17 -13.60 1.42
CA THR A 338 26.22 -14.61 1.63
C THR A 338 25.60 -15.88 2.20
N LYS A 339 26.17 -17.04 1.82
CA LYS A 339 25.82 -18.32 2.44
C LYS A 339 26.09 -18.29 3.95
N HIS A 340 25.29 -19.04 4.71
CA HIS A 340 25.41 -19.10 6.17
C HIS A 340 26.56 -20.04 6.58
N PHE A 341 27.78 -19.60 6.37
CA PHE A 341 28.92 -20.26 6.99
C PHE A 341 28.96 -19.91 8.48
N VAL A 342 29.39 -20.88 9.27
CA VAL A 342 29.72 -20.60 10.69
C VAL A 342 31.03 -19.84 10.67
N ASP A 343 31.03 -18.60 11.17
CA ASP A 343 32.23 -17.82 11.43
C ASP A 343 33.00 -18.38 12.60
#